data_ead47fc73bef3d8cf79834df1662fcd6
#
_entry.id   ead47fc73bef3d8cf79834df1662fcd6
#
_cell.length_a   1.000
_cell.length_b   1.000
_cell.length_c   1.000
_cell.angle_alpha   90.00
_cell.angle_beta   90.00
_cell.angle_gamma   90.00
#
_symmetry.space_group_name_H-M   'P 1'
#
loop_
_entity.id
_entity.type
_entity.pdbx_description
1 polymer ?
#
loop_
_entity_poly.entity_id
_entity_poly.type
_entity_poly.pdbx_seq_one_letter_code
_entity_poly.pdbx_strand_id
1 'polypeptide(L)'
;GPKNFVFEVAIPMSFMIPSRRSFLRASGVSLGLPFLESMPRTATADELESRQTNRPKRRMVAVNVELGLHGPNITPTQSGSNYELSRYLKVLERFRDDFTYISGASHPEVNGGHASRKSFLTGMRHPLSAGFKNSISIDQLAAERLGAETRFASLSLTTSSAGISWSRSGVEIPAESRPSRVFKKLFVEGNATEKKLMVERLKRGQSVLDAVAEKARQMQRRVNGRDRQKLEQYFNSVREAEKRLLKAEEWEKHPKPVVEVTEPRDVRDPKFLIERLDLMYDMMHLAIQTDSTRFITLSDPGRNLVPAITGVDTDHHMLSHHAKDPEKIAQLAIVETAIVAALGRFLGKLADVTEAGDSLL
;
A
#
# COMPACT_ATOMS: atom_id res chain seq x y z
N GLY A 1 -19.64 41.57 -12.57
CA GLY A 1 -18.47 40.90 -12.00
C GLY A 1 -18.81 40.23 -10.68
N PRO A 2 -18.49 38.97 -10.41
CA PRO A 2 -18.78 38.33 -9.14
C PRO A 2 -17.75 38.73 -8.07
N LYS A 3 -18.24 39.09 -6.90
CA LYS A 3 -17.45 39.42 -5.71
C LYS A 3 -16.89 38.15 -5.10
N ASN A 4 -15.57 38.05 -5.01
CA ASN A 4 -14.88 37.04 -4.24
C ASN A 4 -15.06 37.32 -2.72
N PHE A 5 -15.66 36.41 -2.00
CA PHE A 5 -15.61 36.38 -0.56
C PHE A 5 -14.49 35.44 -0.14
N VAL A 6 -13.42 36.02 0.40
CA VAL A 6 -12.33 35.29 1.08
C VAL A 6 -12.75 35.22 2.55
N PHE A 7 -12.99 34.02 3.08
CA PHE A 7 -13.08 33.82 4.52
C PHE A 7 -11.69 33.48 5.06
N GLU A 8 -11.08 34.43 5.70
CA GLU A 8 -9.87 34.27 6.47
C GLU A 8 -10.27 33.86 7.89
N VAL A 9 -10.10 32.58 8.24
CA VAL A 9 -10.27 32.11 9.61
C VAL A 9 -8.90 32.18 10.29
N ALA A 10 -8.65 33.28 10.99
CA ALA A 10 -7.54 33.44 11.90
C ALA A 10 -7.82 32.67 13.19
N ILE A 11 -7.14 31.56 13.43
CA ILE A 11 -7.10 30.89 14.74
C ILE A 11 -5.86 31.42 15.48
N PRO A 12 -5.99 32.18 16.57
CA PRO A 12 -4.86 32.56 17.38
C PRO A 12 -4.43 31.37 18.24
N MET A 13 -3.42 30.60 17.83
CA MET A 13 -2.72 29.68 18.70
C MET A 13 -1.74 30.48 19.58
N SER A 14 -2.24 30.99 20.71
CA SER A 14 -1.38 31.47 21.79
C SER A 14 -0.88 30.29 22.59
N PHE A 15 0.36 29.84 22.34
CA PHE A 15 1.06 28.94 23.24
C PHE A 15 1.49 29.73 24.48
N MET A 16 0.65 29.70 25.52
CA MET A 16 1.09 30.13 26.85
C MET A 16 2.06 29.06 27.40
N ILE A 17 3.34 29.42 27.47
CA ILE A 17 4.33 28.62 28.20
C ILE A 17 3.96 28.74 29.70
N PRO A 18 3.55 27.67 30.38
CA PRO A 18 3.18 27.75 31.80
C PRO A 18 4.41 28.15 32.64
N SER A 19 4.25 29.12 33.52
CA SER A 19 5.30 29.52 34.44
C SER A 19 5.64 28.37 35.41
N ARG A 20 6.88 28.31 35.94
CA ARG A 20 7.28 27.31 36.96
C ARG A 20 6.30 27.24 38.13
N ARG A 21 5.69 28.37 38.47
CA ARG A 21 4.70 28.49 39.54
C ARG A 21 3.36 27.83 39.18
N SER A 22 2.95 27.91 37.92
CA SER A 22 1.75 27.24 37.39
C SER A 22 1.94 25.72 37.31
N PHE A 23 3.16 25.29 36.94
CA PHE A 23 3.53 23.86 36.91
C PHE A 23 3.52 23.24 38.31
N LEU A 24 4.11 23.93 39.30
CA LEU A 24 4.12 23.43 40.69
C LEU A 24 2.73 23.44 41.34
N ARG A 25 1.86 24.38 40.97
CA ARG A 25 0.44 24.38 41.46
C ARG A 25 -0.35 23.24 40.83
N ALA A 26 -0.15 22.95 39.54
CA ALA A 26 -0.77 21.83 38.85
C ALA A 26 -0.32 20.48 39.43
N SER A 27 0.99 20.32 39.74
CA SER A 27 1.54 19.13 40.36
C SER A 27 1.00 18.90 41.77
N GLY A 28 0.83 19.97 42.57
CA GLY A 28 0.27 19.87 43.94
C GLY A 28 -1.22 19.47 43.92
N VAL A 29 -1.99 19.94 42.94
CA VAL A 29 -3.41 19.57 42.77
C VAL A 29 -3.51 18.09 42.30
N SER A 30 -2.60 17.62 41.46
CA SER A 30 -2.57 16.21 41.00
C SER A 30 -2.27 15.22 42.12
N LEU A 31 -1.51 15.64 43.15
CA LEU A 31 -1.20 14.81 44.33
C LEU A 31 -2.30 14.82 45.37
N GLY A 32 -3.22 15.84 45.34
CA GLY A 32 -4.28 16.01 46.34
C GLY A 32 -5.64 15.47 45.94
N LEU A 33 -5.83 14.93 44.76
CA LEU A 33 -7.12 14.44 44.27
C LEU A 33 -7.08 12.97 43.80
N PRO A 34 -6.75 11.99 44.70
CA PRO A 34 -6.69 10.61 44.29
C PRO A 34 -8.03 9.89 44.07
N PHE A 35 -9.19 10.48 44.41
CA PHE A 35 -10.46 9.73 44.47
C PHE A 35 -11.69 10.58 44.14
N LEU A 36 -11.77 11.19 42.98
CA LEU A 36 -13.06 11.61 42.45
C LEU A 36 -13.61 10.52 41.54
N GLU A 37 -14.72 9.89 41.92
CA GLU A 37 -15.40 8.81 41.14
C GLU A 37 -15.83 9.24 39.72
N SER A 38 -15.84 10.54 39.45
CA SER A 38 -16.12 11.11 38.13
C SER A 38 -14.90 11.30 37.23
N MET A 39 -13.68 11.02 37.71
CA MET A 39 -12.51 10.98 36.83
C MET A 39 -12.51 9.67 36.01
N PRO A 40 -12.35 9.74 34.68
CA PRO A 40 -12.18 8.53 33.92
C PRO A 40 -10.99 7.77 34.50
N ARG A 41 -11.21 6.50 34.88
CA ARG A 41 -10.13 5.62 35.36
C ARG A 41 -9.01 5.68 34.33
N THR A 42 -7.85 6.11 34.74
CA THR A 42 -6.64 5.92 33.95
C THR A 42 -6.50 4.42 33.75
N ALA A 43 -6.66 3.96 32.51
CA ALA A 43 -6.51 2.55 32.18
C ALA A 43 -5.13 2.10 32.68
N THR A 44 -5.10 0.95 33.35
CA THR A 44 -3.85 0.33 33.77
C THR A 44 -2.99 -0.02 32.55
N ALA A 45 -1.69 -0.17 32.71
CA ALA A 45 -0.80 -0.57 31.61
C ALA A 45 -1.33 -1.83 30.92
N ASP A 46 -1.86 -2.79 31.66
CA ASP A 46 -2.46 -4.04 31.16
C ASP A 46 -3.76 -3.78 30.38
N GLU A 47 -4.61 -2.81 30.80
CA GLU A 47 -5.80 -2.43 30.05
C GLU A 47 -5.46 -1.64 28.78
N LEU A 48 -4.37 -0.86 28.80
CA LEU A 48 -3.85 -0.19 27.61
C LEU A 48 -3.21 -1.19 26.62
N GLU A 49 -2.47 -2.16 27.13
CA GLU A 49 -1.93 -3.26 26.33
C GLU A 49 -3.05 -4.13 25.75
N SER A 50 -4.04 -4.52 26.54
CA SER A 50 -5.19 -5.30 26.06
C SER A 50 -6.04 -4.54 25.04
N ARG A 51 -6.19 -3.21 25.20
CA ARG A 51 -6.85 -2.35 24.21
C ARG A 51 -6.02 -2.17 22.93
N GLN A 52 -4.69 -2.20 23.00
CA GLN A 52 -3.80 -2.18 21.83
C GLN A 52 -3.82 -3.52 21.09
N THR A 53 -3.84 -4.63 21.80
CA THR A 53 -3.88 -5.98 21.21
C THR A 53 -5.22 -6.32 20.58
N ASN A 54 -6.32 -5.66 20.99
CA ASN A 54 -7.68 -5.93 20.51
C ASN A 54 -8.19 -4.91 19.48
N ARG A 55 -7.34 -4.03 18.96
CA ARG A 55 -7.72 -3.16 17.83
C ARG A 55 -7.53 -3.89 16.52
N PRO A 56 -8.51 -3.84 15.61
CA PRO A 56 -8.35 -4.42 14.28
C PRO A 56 -7.13 -3.79 13.59
N LYS A 57 -6.27 -4.63 13.06
CA LYS A 57 -5.06 -4.20 12.37
C LYS A 57 -5.44 -3.56 11.04
N ARG A 58 -5.06 -2.31 10.85
CA ARG A 58 -5.30 -1.60 9.59
C ARG A 58 -4.33 -2.07 8.51
N ARG A 59 -4.87 -2.36 7.36
CA ARG A 59 -4.13 -2.82 6.19
C ARG A 59 -4.42 -1.91 5.00
N MET A 60 -3.48 -1.80 4.09
CA MET A 60 -3.64 -1.07 2.83
C MET A 60 -3.29 -2.00 1.68
N VAL A 61 -4.25 -2.23 0.81
CA VAL A 61 -4.08 -2.94 -0.46
C VAL A 61 -4.39 -1.97 -1.60
N ALA A 62 -3.46 -1.80 -2.54
CA ALA A 62 -3.68 -1.01 -3.73
C ALA A 62 -3.57 -1.89 -4.98
N VAL A 63 -4.64 -1.99 -5.74
CA VAL A 63 -4.68 -2.74 -7.00
C VAL A 63 -4.82 -1.74 -8.15
N ASN A 64 -3.92 -1.81 -9.10
CA ASN A 64 -3.93 -0.99 -10.32
C ASN A 64 -4.23 -1.85 -11.54
N VAL A 65 -5.29 -1.52 -12.25
CA VAL A 65 -5.60 -2.04 -13.59
C VAL A 65 -5.09 -1.01 -14.58
N GLU A 66 -3.91 -1.23 -15.15
CA GLU A 66 -3.14 -0.22 -15.87
C GLU A 66 -3.83 0.25 -17.17
N LEU A 67 -4.53 -0.64 -17.87
CA LEU A 67 -5.32 -0.27 -19.06
C LEU A 67 -6.59 0.50 -18.71
N GLY A 68 -6.94 0.58 -17.42
CA GLY A 68 -8.19 1.14 -16.95
C GLY A 68 -9.36 0.15 -17.10
N LEU A 69 -10.56 0.65 -16.86
CA LEU A 69 -11.81 -0.04 -17.10
C LEU A 69 -12.73 0.86 -17.93
N HIS A 70 -13.52 0.27 -18.83
CA HIS A 70 -14.43 1.02 -19.70
C HIS A 70 -15.43 1.85 -18.88
N GLY A 71 -15.28 3.17 -18.92
CA GLY A 71 -16.02 4.12 -18.09
C GLY A 71 -17.53 3.87 -18.03
N PRO A 72 -18.25 3.75 -19.16
CA PRO A 72 -19.69 3.51 -19.17
C PRO A 72 -20.12 2.18 -18.51
N ASN A 73 -19.25 1.17 -18.45
CA ASN A 73 -19.56 -0.13 -17.85
C ASN A 73 -19.23 -0.18 -16.34
N ILE A 74 -18.32 0.67 -15.85
CA ILE A 74 -17.95 0.69 -14.43
C ILE A 74 -18.65 1.81 -13.66
N THR A 75 -18.91 2.97 -14.31
CA THR A 75 -19.44 4.15 -13.63
C THR A 75 -20.97 4.06 -13.52
N PRO A 76 -21.54 4.12 -12.30
CA PRO A 76 -22.98 4.27 -12.11
C PRO A 76 -23.49 5.58 -12.71
N THR A 77 -24.74 5.58 -13.19
CA THR A 77 -25.40 6.77 -13.72
C THR A 77 -25.92 7.71 -12.63
N GLN A 78 -26.03 7.23 -11.41
CA GLN A 78 -26.53 7.96 -10.25
C GLN A 78 -25.44 8.06 -9.19
N SER A 79 -25.49 9.11 -8.35
CA SER A 79 -24.62 9.31 -7.21
C SER A 79 -25.39 9.10 -5.89
N GLY A 80 -24.66 9.01 -4.77
CA GLY A 80 -25.23 8.79 -3.43
C GLY A 80 -25.21 7.30 -3.04
N SER A 81 -25.87 6.92 -1.97
CA SER A 81 -25.84 5.55 -1.43
C SER A 81 -26.71 4.56 -2.21
N ASN A 82 -27.80 5.05 -2.84
CA ASN A 82 -28.82 4.21 -3.47
C ASN A 82 -28.68 4.13 -5.00
N TYR A 83 -27.48 4.30 -5.55
CA TYR A 83 -27.25 4.18 -6.99
C TYR A 83 -27.45 2.74 -7.48
N GLU A 84 -27.92 2.59 -8.73
CA GLU A 84 -27.98 1.31 -9.39
C GLU A 84 -26.56 0.84 -9.75
N LEU A 85 -26.25 -0.43 -9.43
CA LEU A 85 -24.94 -1.00 -9.74
C LEU A 85 -24.75 -1.07 -11.28
N SER A 86 -23.66 -0.51 -11.77
CA SER A 86 -23.25 -0.63 -13.17
C SER A 86 -22.90 -2.09 -13.52
N ARG A 87 -22.71 -2.35 -14.83
CA ARG A 87 -22.41 -3.71 -15.32
C ARG A 87 -21.29 -4.40 -14.55
N TYR A 88 -20.18 -3.72 -14.29
CA TYR A 88 -19.05 -4.31 -13.60
C TYR A 88 -19.24 -4.36 -12.08
N LEU A 89 -19.88 -3.36 -11.50
CA LEU A 89 -20.14 -3.35 -10.05
C LEU A 89 -21.16 -4.39 -9.62
N LYS A 90 -22.05 -4.85 -10.51
CA LYS A 90 -22.97 -5.99 -10.23
C LYS A 90 -22.21 -7.26 -9.85
N VAL A 91 -21.00 -7.45 -10.36
CA VAL A 91 -20.16 -8.60 -9.99
C VAL A 91 -19.73 -8.53 -8.52
N LEU A 92 -19.73 -7.33 -7.93
CA LEU A 92 -19.38 -7.06 -6.53
C LEU A 92 -20.61 -6.83 -5.64
N GLU A 93 -21.82 -7.14 -6.11
CA GLU A 93 -23.09 -6.85 -5.39
C GLU A 93 -23.10 -7.39 -3.96
N ARG A 94 -22.50 -8.56 -3.71
CA ARG A 94 -22.32 -9.15 -2.37
C ARG A 94 -21.64 -8.19 -1.38
N PHE A 95 -20.80 -7.29 -1.87
CA PHE A 95 -19.99 -6.34 -1.07
C PHE A 95 -20.54 -4.92 -1.16
N ARG A 96 -21.81 -4.74 -1.50
CA ARG A 96 -22.43 -3.43 -1.76
C ARG A 96 -22.20 -2.43 -0.63
N ASP A 97 -22.25 -2.88 0.59
CA ASP A 97 -22.13 -2.06 1.79
C ASP A 97 -20.66 -1.87 2.23
N ASP A 98 -19.73 -2.62 1.62
CA ASP A 98 -18.30 -2.64 2.01
C ASP A 98 -17.42 -1.79 1.10
N PHE A 99 -17.96 -1.23 0.00
CA PHE A 99 -17.17 -0.40 -0.90
C PHE A 99 -17.83 0.93 -1.26
N THR A 100 -16.98 1.89 -1.61
CA THR A 100 -17.39 3.19 -2.18
C THR A 100 -16.80 3.33 -3.58
N TYR A 101 -17.65 3.59 -4.58
CA TYR A 101 -17.21 3.95 -5.92
C TYR A 101 -17.01 5.47 -6.03
N ILE A 102 -15.83 5.90 -6.43
CA ILE A 102 -15.49 7.32 -6.62
C ILE A 102 -15.18 7.56 -8.09
N SER A 103 -15.97 8.38 -8.77
CA SER A 103 -15.73 8.82 -10.14
C SER A 103 -15.13 10.23 -10.18
N GLY A 104 -14.45 10.56 -11.29
CA GLY A 104 -13.89 11.90 -11.51
C GLY A 104 -12.64 12.22 -10.72
N ALA A 105 -12.11 11.28 -9.93
CA ALA A 105 -10.82 11.45 -9.25
C ALA A 105 -9.68 11.27 -10.24
N SER A 106 -8.79 12.26 -10.32
CA SER A 106 -7.59 12.20 -11.16
C SER A 106 -6.44 12.98 -10.53
N HIS A 107 -5.22 12.60 -10.88
CA HIS A 107 -4.06 13.40 -10.52
C HIS A 107 -3.91 14.58 -11.49
N PRO A 108 -3.66 15.80 -10.99
CA PRO A 108 -3.39 16.96 -11.85
C PRO A 108 -2.18 16.69 -12.76
N GLU A 109 -2.28 17.07 -14.03
CA GLU A 109 -1.20 16.99 -15.03
C GLU A 109 -0.63 15.56 -15.23
N VAL A 110 -1.42 14.54 -14.90
CA VAL A 110 -1.18 13.15 -15.24
C VAL A 110 -2.05 12.81 -16.44
N ASN A 111 -1.50 13.06 -17.61
CA ASN A 111 -2.07 12.72 -18.90
C ASN A 111 -1.09 11.79 -19.61
N GLY A 112 -1.51 10.68 -20.07
CA GLY A 112 -0.59 9.89 -20.85
C GLY A 112 -0.68 8.40 -20.70
N GLY A 113 -1.90 7.89 -20.77
CA GLY A 113 -2.14 6.46 -20.94
C GLY A 113 -1.33 5.60 -19.96
N HIS A 114 -0.60 4.64 -20.48
CA HIS A 114 0.11 3.64 -19.67
C HIS A 114 1.19 4.22 -18.73
N ALA A 115 1.77 5.40 -19.02
CA ALA A 115 2.74 6.03 -18.13
C ALA A 115 2.11 6.57 -16.84
N SER A 116 0.77 6.76 -16.80
CA SER A 116 0.04 7.22 -15.62
C SER A 116 0.20 6.28 -14.42
N ARG A 117 0.46 4.99 -14.65
CA ARG A 117 0.82 4.01 -13.64
C ARG A 117 1.91 4.51 -12.68
N LYS A 118 2.93 5.23 -13.20
CA LYS A 118 4.04 5.77 -12.40
C LYS A 118 3.57 6.77 -11.35
N SER A 119 2.46 7.44 -11.62
CA SER A 119 1.90 8.48 -10.75
C SER A 119 0.76 7.98 -9.85
N PHE A 120 0.30 6.75 -10.03
CA PHE A 120 -0.89 6.21 -9.36
C PHE A 120 -0.84 6.37 -7.83
N LEU A 121 0.27 5.97 -7.19
CA LEU A 121 0.44 6.08 -5.73
C LEU A 121 1.37 7.22 -5.29
N THR A 122 1.87 8.04 -6.22
CA THR A 122 2.80 9.15 -5.91
C THR A 122 2.20 10.52 -6.19
N GLY A 123 1.20 10.62 -7.07
CA GLY A 123 0.61 11.88 -7.52
C GLY A 123 1.59 12.77 -8.31
N MET A 124 2.76 12.26 -8.72
CA MET A 124 3.76 13.05 -9.44
C MET A 124 3.27 13.38 -10.84
N ARG A 125 3.49 14.64 -11.25
CA ARG A 125 3.02 15.21 -12.51
C ARG A 125 3.91 14.82 -13.70
N HIS A 126 3.36 14.85 -14.91
CA HIS A 126 4.07 14.66 -16.18
C HIS A 126 4.87 13.35 -16.29
N PRO A 127 4.26 12.17 -16.05
CA PRO A 127 4.97 10.88 -16.04
C PRO A 127 5.59 10.48 -17.40
N LEU A 128 5.24 11.17 -18.48
CA LEU A 128 5.80 10.97 -19.83
C LEU A 128 7.02 11.85 -20.12
N SER A 129 7.30 12.87 -19.31
CA SER A 129 8.41 13.78 -19.60
C SER A 129 9.77 13.08 -19.50
N ALA A 130 10.71 13.43 -20.36
CA ALA A 130 12.07 12.89 -20.35
C ALA A 130 12.81 13.18 -19.02
N GLY A 131 12.45 14.26 -18.34
CA GLY A 131 12.99 14.65 -17.03
C GLY A 131 12.18 14.15 -15.84
N PHE A 132 11.24 13.23 -16.04
CA PHE A 132 10.39 12.74 -14.96
C PHE A 132 11.19 12.16 -13.79
N LYS A 133 10.95 12.71 -12.61
CA LYS A 133 11.48 12.18 -11.35
C LYS A 133 10.31 11.85 -10.45
N ASN A 134 10.24 10.62 -10.03
CA ASN A 134 9.19 10.18 -9.12
C ASN A 134 9.54 10.50 -7.66
N SER A 135 8.59 10.34 -6.77
CA SER A 135 8.75 10.47 -5.32
C SER A 135 8.26 9.20 -4.62
N ILE A 136 8.29 9.20 -3.31
CA ILE A 136 7.79 8.07 -2.52
C ILE A 136 6.30 7.84 -2.77
N SER A 137 5.91 6.59 -2.98
CA SER A 137 4.51 6.18 -3.05
C SER A 137 3.89 6.06 -1.67
N ILE A 138 2.56 6.21 -1.58
CA ILE A 138 1.84 6.23 -0.30
C ILE A 138 1.99 4.91 0.47
N ASP A 139 2.03 3.77 -0.21
CA ASP A 139 2.27 2.47 0.39
C ASP A 139 3.66 2.38 1.03
N GLN A 140 4.69 2.93 0.36
CA GLN A 140 6.04 2.97 0.92
C GLN A 140 6.17 3.98 2.06
N LEU A 141 5.46 5.11 1.98
CA LEU A 141 5.40 6.06 3.09
C LEU A 141 4.74 5.43 4.33
N ALA A 142 3.69 4.65 4.15
CA ALA A 142 3.04 3.90 5.21
C ALA A 142 3.96 2.78 5.76
N ALA A 143 4.63 2.04 4.86
CA ALA A 143 5.59 1.01 5.22
C ALA A 143 6.80 1.56 6.00
N GLU A 144 7.27 2.77 5.69
CA GLU A 144 8.32 3.44 6.47
C GLU A 144 7.92 3.70 7.92
N ARG A 145 6.65 3.99 8.17
CA ARG A 145 6.14 4.34 9.52
C ARG A 145 5.67 3.14 10.31
N LEU A 146 5.02 2.19 9.66
CA LEU A 146 4.29 1.10 10.31
C LEU A 146 4.78 -0.30 9.91
N GLY A 147 5.60 -0.42 8.87
CA GLY A 147 6.03 -1.71 8.33
C GLY A 147 6.97 -2.51 9.24
N ALA A 148 7.49 -1.90 10.32
CA ALA A 148 8.30 -2.61 11.31
C ALA A 148 7.47 -3.56 12.20
N GLU A 149 6.14 -3.42 12.21
CA GLU A 149 5.25 -4.28 12.98
C GLU A 149 5.05 -5.67 12.37
N THR A 150 5.47 -5.86 11.12
CA THR A 150 5.34 -7.11 10.37
C THR A 150 6.68 -7.56 9.80
N ARG A 151 6.81 -8.86 9.47
CA ARG A 151 8.05 -9.41 8.88
C ARG A 151 8.46 -8.69 7.59
N PHE A 152 7.50 -8.38 6.74
CA PHE A 152 7.74 -7.65 5.48
C PHE A 152 7.06 -6.29 5.59
N ALA A 153 7.85 -5.23 5.52
CA ALA A 153 7.35 -3.86 5.61
C ALA A 153 6.32 -3.55 4.53
N SER A 154 6.49 -4.11 3.34
CA SER A 154 5.53 -4.06 2.23
C SER A 154 5.75 -5.23 1.26
N LEU A 155 4.75 -5.50 0.43
CA LEU A 155 4.79 -6.49 -0.64
C LEU A 155 4.34 -5.83 -1.95
N SER A 156 5.27 -5.73 -2.91
CA SER A 156 4.99 -5.20 -4.25
C SER A 156 4.85 -6.36 -5.23
N LEU A 157 3.70 -6.47 -5.86
CA LEU A 157 3.30 -7.56 -6.74
C LEU A 157 2.90 -7.05 -8.12
N THR A 158 3.01 -7.91 -9.11
CA THR A 158 2.53 -7.63 -10.47
C THR A 158 2.15 -8.92 -11.17
N THR A 159 1.25 -8.83 -12.13
CA THR A 159 1.01 -9.96 -13.06
C THR A 159 1.99 -9.97 -14.22
N SER A 160 2.93 -8.99 -14.34
CA SER A 160 3.90 -8.87 -15.43
C SER A 160 5.31 -8.53 -14.95
N SER A 161 5.76 -7.30 -15.17
CA SER A 161 7.14 -6.88 -14.89
C SER A 161 7.25 -5.55 -14.17
N ALA A 162 6.20 -4.74 -14.18
CA ALA A 162 6.23 -3.39 -13.63
C ALA A 162 5.35 -3.28 -12.38
N GLY A 163 5.88 -2.65 -11.34
CA GLY A 163 5.17 -2.33 -10.11
C GLY A 163 4.59 -0.92 -10.09
N ILE A 164 3.96 -0.56 -8.97
CA ILE A 164 3.39 0.78 -8.73
C ILE A 164 3.96 1.41 -7.46
N SER A 165 4.89 0.75 -6.79
CA SER A 165 5.53 1.22 -5.56
C SER A 165 6.86 1.92 -5.87
N TRP A 166 7.13 3.03 -5.17
CA TRP A 166 8.30 3.87 -5.41
C TRP A 166 8.97 4.27 -4.11
N SER A 167 10.28 4.15 -4.06
CA SER A 167 11.08 4.57 -2.91
C SER A 167 11.09 6.10 -2.75
N ARG A 168 11.55 6.59 -1.61
CA ARG A 168 11.73 8.03 -1.35
C ARG A 168 12.69 8.71 -2.33
N SER A 169 13.63 7.97 -2.88
CA SER A 169 14.56 8.46 -3.91
C SER A 169 13.97 8.44 -5.33
N GLY A 170 12.70 8.04 -5.49
CA GLY A 170 12.04 7.98 -6.79
C GLY A 170 12.44 6.78 -7.64
N VAL A 171 12.95 5.72 -7.01
CA VAL A 171 13.27 4.45 -7.67
C VAL A 171 12.10 3.49 -7.51
N GLU A 172 11.70 2.84 -8.60
CA GLU A 172 10.66 1.81 -8.59
C GLU A 172 11.08 0.62 -7.72
N ILE A 173 10.21 0.19 -6.82
CA ILE A 173 10.41 -1.02 -6.03
C ILE A 173 10.09 -2.21 -6.91
N PRO A 174 11.04 -3.15 -7.08
CA PRO A 174 10.81 -4.34 -7.89
C PRO A 174 9.60 -5.12 -7.40
N ALA A 175 8.67 -5.40 -8.31
CA ALA A 175 7.49 -6.19 -8.01
C ALA A 175 7.70 -7.67 -8.38
N GLU A 176 7.25 -8.58 -7.52
CA GLU A 176 7.33 -10.02 -7.80
C GLU A 176 6.11 -10.45 -8.63
N SER A 177 6.38 -11.19 -9.69
CA SER A 177 5.36 -11.67 -10.63
C SER A 177 5.06 -13.16 -10.54
N ARG A 178 5.80 -13.90 -9.70
CA ARG A 178 5.65 -15.35 -9.54
C ARG A 178 5.03 -15.70 -8.20
N PRO A 179 3.81 -16.27 -8.18
CA PRO A 179 3.17 -16.73 -6.95
C PRO A 179 4.02 -17.70 -6.14
N SER A 180 4.75 -18.63 -6.81
CA SER A 180 5.67 -19.55 -6.13
C SER A 180 6.79 -18.85 -5.36
N ARG A 181 7.33 -17.77 -5.90
CA ARG A 181 8.36 -16.98 -5.23
C ARG A 181 7.80 -16.18 -4.06
N VAL A 182 6.59 -15.63 -4.22
CA VAL A 182 5.89 -14.96 -3.12
C VAL A 182 5.65 -15.94 -1.98
N PHE A 183 5.14 -17.14 -2.29
CA PHE A 183 4.91 -18.21 -1.32
C PHE A 183 6.20 -18.58 -0.57
N LYS A 184 7.29 -18.84 -1.29
CA LYS A 184 8.59 -19.15 -0.68
C LYS A 184 9.08 -18.03 0.22
N LYS A 185 8.95 -16.78 -0.22
CA LYS A 185 9.35 -15.61 0.57
C LYS A 185 8.58 -15.55 1.88
N LEU A 186 7.27 -15.80 1.85
CA LEU A 186 6.38 -15.63 3.00
C LEU A 186 6.41 -16.82 3.97
N PHE A 187 6.46 -18.07 3.47
CA PHE A 187 6.10 -19.26 4.23
C PHE A 187 7.18 -20.34 4.29
N VAL A 188 8.14 -20.35 3.36
CA VAL A 188 9.17 -21.38 3.36
C VAL A 188 10.39 -20.91 4.12
N GLU A 189 10.76 -21.66 5.16
CA GLU A 189 11.98 -21.41 5.92
C GLU A 189 13.22 -21.65 5.06
N GLY A 190 14.16 -20.69 5.09
CA GLY A 190 15.48 -20.89 4.54
C GLY A 190 16.27 -21.94 5.33
N ASN A 191 17.15 -22.66 4.66
CA ASN A 191 18.11 -23.54 5.35
C ASN A 191 19.11 -22.71 6.17
N ALA A 192 19.87 -23.36 7.05
CA ALA A 192 20.81 -22.68 7.97
C ALA A 192 21.83 -21.79 7.22
N THR A 193 22.29 -22.24 6.04
CA THR A 193 23.23 -21.48 5.21
C THR A 193 22.57 -20.23 4.60
N GLU A 194 21.35 -20.37 4.10
CA GLU A 194 20.58 -19.25 3.55
C GLU A 194 20.27 -18.19 4.62
N LYS A 195 19.84 -18.62 5.82
CA LYS A 195 19.63 -17.73 6.95
C LYS A 195 20.90 -16.99 7.33
N LYS A 196 22.03 -17.68 7.41
CA LYS A 196 23.33 -17.07 7.70
C LYS A 196 23.71 -16.03 6.66
N LEU A 197 23.59 -16.36 5.38
CA LEU A 197 23.86 -15.42 4.28
C LEU A 197 22.94 -14.20 4.31
N MET A 198 21.69 -14.39 4.67
CA MET A 198 20.73 -13.26 4.82
C MET A 198 21.12 -12.32 5.94
N VAL A 199 21.44 -12.86 7.12
CA VAL A 199 21.93 -12.07 8.27
C VAL A 199 23.23 -11.33 7.92
N GLU A 200 24.18 -11.98 7.24
CA GLU A 200 25.42 -11.34 6.79
C GLU A 200 25.16 -10.21 5.79
N ARG A 201 24.15 -10.37 4.91
CA ARG A 201 23.73 -9.31 3.97
C ARG A 201 23.13 -8.13 4.70
N LEU A 202 22.28 -8.37 5.68
CA LEU A 202 21.68 -7.32 6.52
C LEU A 202 22.75 -6.54 7.29
N LYS A 203 23.70 -7.24 7.92
CA LYS A 203 24.84 -6.62 8.62
C LYS A 203 25.73 -5.79 7.69
N ARG A 204 25.99 -6.26 6.48
CA ARG A 204 26.73 -5.45 5.48
C ARG A 204 25.96 -4.19 5.10
N GLY A 205 24.62 -4.29 4.94
CA GLY A 205 23.77 -3.12 4.71
C GLY A 205 23.87 -2.10 5.85
N GLN A 206 23.84 -2.54 7.10
CA GLN A 206 24.05 -1.67 8.29
C GLN A 206 25.40 -0.97 8.24
N SER A 207 26.50 -1.70 7.99
CA SER A 207 27.84 -1.11 7.90
C SER A 207 27.97 -0.05 6.79
N VAL A 208 27.29 -0.24 5.65
CA VAL A 208 27.25 0.78 4.59
C VAL A 208 26.48 2.01 5.05
N LEU A 209 25.36 1.85 5.74
CA LEU A 209 24.57 2.96 6.27
C LEU A 209 25.35 3.75 7.32
N ASP A 210 26.08 3.08 8.22
CA ASP A 210 26.95 3.72 9.22
C ASP A 210 28.02 4.59 8.54
N ALA A 211 28.70 4.06 7.53
CA ALA A 211 29.71 4.80 6.78
C ALA A 211 29.12 6.02 6.06
N VAL A 212 27.92 5.88 5.48
CA VAL A 212 27.18 6.96 4.83
C VAL A 212 26.76 8.01 5.85
N ALA A 213 26.24 7.62 7.00
CA ALA A 213 25.84 8.52 8.07
C ALA A 213 27.03 9.34 8.59
N GLU A 214 28.19 8.71 8.77
CA GLU A 214 29.42 9.39 9.21
C GLU A 214 29.87 10.42 8.18
N LYS A 215 29.93 10.05 6.91
CA LYS A 215 30.33 10.98 5.83
C LYS A 215 29.36 12.16 5.71
N ALA A 216 28.08 11.91 5.87
CA ALA A 216 27.07 12.94 5.81
C ALA A 216 27.15 13.90 7.03
N ARG A 217 27.44 13.40 8.26
CA ARG A 217 27.73 14.25 9.44
C ARG A 217 28.92 15.17 9.20
N GLN A 218 29.98 14.69 8.55
CA GLN A 218 31.15 15.50 8.19
C GLN A 218 30.77 16.59 7.18
N MET A 219 29.91 16.30 6.19
CA MET A 219 29.41 17.29 5.24
C MET A 219 28.54 18.36 5.91
N GLN A 220 27.71 17.99 6.89
CA GLN A 220 26.80 18.91 7.58
C GLN A 220 27.53 20.10 8.22
N ARG A 221 28.78 19.91 8.64
CA ARG A 221 29.62 20.96 9.21
C ARG A 221 30.15 21.96 8.19
N ARG A 222 30.06 21.67 6.87
CA ARG A 222 30.67 22.43 5.77
C ARG A 222 29.66 23.12 4.85
N VAL A 223 28.33 22.88 5.09
CA VAL A 223 27.29 23.39 4.19
C VAL A 223 26.46 24.51 4.82
N ASN A 224 25.84 25.33 3.97
CA ASN A 224 24.96 26.43 4.37
C ASN A 224 23.63 25.90 4.97
N GLY A 225 22.78 26.78 5.52
CA GLY A 225 21.55 26.42 6.22
C GLY A 225 20.53 25.66 5.35
N ARG A 226 20.41 26.00 4.06
CA ARG A 226 19.48 25.37 3.13
C ARG A 226 19.90 23.94 2.78
N ASP A 227 21.20 23.72 2.58
CA ASP A 227 21.74 22.37 2.31
C ASP A 227 21.79 21.54 3.58
N ARG A 228 21.93 22.16 4.75
CA ARG A 228 21.83 21.48 6.05
C ARG A 228 20.45 20.83 6.24
N GLN A 229 19.37 21.54 5.88
CA GLN A 229 18.02 20.98 5.93
C GLN A 229 17.84 19.76 5.01
N LYS A 230 18.42 19.79 3.80
CA LYS A 230 18.42 18.63 2.89
C LYS A 230 19.21 17.45 3.45
N LEU A 231 20.35 17.73 4.08
CA LEU A 231 21.15 16.72 4.75
C LEU A 231 20.41 16.11 5.95
N GLU A 232 19.65 16.90 6.72
CA GLU A 232 18.80 16.35 7.80
C GLU A 232 17.73 15.40 7.27
N GLN A 233 17.06 15.74 6.17
CA GLN A 233 16.11 14.82 5.51
C GLN A 233 16.82 13.54 5.06
N TYR A 234 18.02 13.63 4.52
CA TYR A 234 18.82 12.49 4.15
C TYR A 234 19.21 11.64 5.35
N PHE A 235 19.65 12.25 6.47
CA PHE A 235 19.94 11.56 7.72
C PHE A 235 18.74 10.80 8.27
N ASN A 236 17.58 11.42 8.25
CA ASN A 236 16.36 10.75 8.69
C ASN A 236 16.06 9.52 7.83
N SER A 237 16.26 9.62 6.50
CA SER A 237 16.10 8.46 5.61
C SER A 237 17.10 7.34 5.87
N VAL A 238 18.36 7.68 6.20
CA VAL A 238 19.39 6.70 6.60
C VAL A 238 19.01 6.01 7.90
N ARG A 239 18.60 6.76 8.93
CA ARG A 239 18.15 6.20 10.22
C ARG A 239 16.95 5.28 10.07
N GLU A 240 15.99 5.64 9.24
CA GLU A 240 14.84 4.78 8.98
C GLU A 240 15.24 3.50 8.22
N ALA A 241 16.22 3.58 7.32
CA ALA A 241 16.79 2.39 6.68
C ALA A 241 17.52 1.48 7.68
N GLU A 242 18.30 2.05 8.60
CA GLU A 242 18.96 1.30 9.69
C GLU A 242 17.95 0.56 10.56
N LYS A 243 16.92 1.24 11.05
CA LYS A 243 15.84 0.63 11.84
C LYS A 243 15.18 -0.54 11.10
N ARG A 244 14.93 -0.39 9.81
CA ARG A 244 14.34 -1.46 8.98
C ARG A 244 15.26 -2.67 8.85
N LEU A 245 16.57 -2.46 8.69
CA LEU A 245 17.54 -3.56 8.62
C LEU A 245 17.65 -4.29 9.95
N LEU A 246 17.70 -3.57 11.09
CA LEU A 246 17.71 -4.14 12.41
C LEU A 246 16.44 -4.98 12.66
N LYS A 247 15.27 -4.44 12.28
CA LYS A 247 14.01 -5.16 12.43
C LYS A 247 13.94 -6.40 11.53
N ALA A 248 14.45 -6.31 10.31
CA ALA A 248 14.53 -7.47 9.40
C ALA A 248 15.44 -8.56 9.98
N GLU A 249 16.58 -8.21 10.59
CA GLU A 249 17.46 -9.17 11.28
C GLU A 249 16.76 -9.82 12.48
N GLU A 250 15.98 -9.05 13.24
CA GLU A 250 15.18 -9.58 14.34
C GLU A 250 14.13 -10.59 13.85
N TRP A 251 13.41 -10.27 12.75
CA TRP A 251 12.43 -11.17 12.16
C TRP A 251 13.03 -12.48 11.62
N GLU A 252 14.31 -12.50 11.23
CA GLU A 252 14.97 -13.75 10.82
C GLU A 252 15.15 -14.75 11.98
N LYS A 253 15.01 -14.29 13.23
CA LYS A 253 15.04 -15.15 14.44
C LYS A 253 13.68 -15.79 14.74
N HIS A 254 12.59 -15.26 14.16
CA HIS A 254 11.24 -15.79 14.33
C HIS A 254 10.91 -16.77 13.20
N PRO A 255 10.19 -17.87 13.47
CA PRO A 255 9.74 -18.77 12.42
C PRO A 255 8.75 -18.04 11.48
N LYS A 256 8.74 -18.46 10.22
CA LYS A 256 7.70 -18.04 9.27
C LYS A 256 6.37 -18.69 9.64
N PRO A 257 5.23 -18.04 9.31
CA PRO A 257 3.92 -18.64 9.50
C PRO A 257 3.80 -19.96 8.74
N VAL A 258 3.16 -20.95 9.34
CA VAL A 258 2.80 -22.20 8.69
C VAL A 258 1.40 -22.05 8.11
N VAL A 259 1.21 -22.42 6.85
CA VAL A 259 -0.07 -22.41 6.16
C VAL A 259 -0.37 -23.82 5.61
N GLU A 260 -1.63 -24.23 5.66
CA GLU A 260 -2.10 -25.52 5.15
C GLU A 260 -2.37 -25.51 3.63
N VAL A 261 -1.55 -24.73 2.91
CA VAL A 261 -1.68 -24.56 1.45
C VAL A 261 -0.37 -24.98 0.80
N THR A 262 -0.46 -25.73 -0.28
CA THR A 262 0.72 -26.13 -1.06
C THR A 262 1.25 -24.98 -1.89
N GLU A 263 2.58 -24.98 -2.15
CA GLU A 263 3.20 -24.01 -3.04
C GLU A 263 2.50 -23.96 -4.41
N PRO A 264 2.03 -22.78 -4.84
CA PRO A 264 1.33 -22.67 -6.12
C PRO A 264 2.28 -22.87 -7.30
N ARG A 265 1.76 -23.39 -8.40
CA ARG A 265 2.49 -23.46 -9.67
C ARG A 265 2.39 -22.11 -10.38
N ASP A 266 3.52 -21.65 -10.93
CA ASP A 266 3.52 -20.43 -11.73
C ASP A 266 2.83 -20.67 -13.08
N VAL A 267 1.83 -19.86 -13.39
CA VAL A 267 1.22 -19.82 -14.72
C VAL A 267 2.11 -18.98 -15.63
N ARG A 268 2.88 -19.65 -16.50
CA ARG A 268 3.88 -18.99 -17.36
C ARG A 268 3.27 -18.33 -18.58
N ASP A 269 2.26 -18.94 -19.18
CA ASP A 269 1.62 -18.41 -20.37
C ASP A 269 0.76 -17.16 -20.00
N PRO A 270 1.12 -15.99 -20.54
CA PRO A 270 0.43 -14.74 -20.17
C PRO A 270 -1.01 -14.63 -20.68
N LYS A 271 -1.46 -15.52 -21.58
CA LYS A 271 -2.86 -15.55 -22.03
C LYS A 271 -3.84 -15.92 -20.90
N PHE A 272 -3.38 -16.66 -19.89
CA PHE A 272 -4.16 -17.01 -18.70
C PHE A 272 -4.16 -15.86 -17.66
N LEU A 273 -4.61 -14.70 -18.10
CA LEU A 273 -4.62 -13.47 -17.31
C LEU A 273 -5.33 -13.64 -15.97
N ILE A 274 -6.52 -14.21 -15.99
CA ILE A 274 -7.37 -14.33 -14.79
C ILE A 274 -6.78 -15.32 -13.78
N GLU A 275 -6.27 -16.46 -14.24
CA GLU A 275 -5.62 -17.44 -13.37
C GLU A 275 -4.38 -16.85 -12.68
N ARG A 276 -3.58 -16.07 -13.42
CA ARG A 276 -2.42 -15.35 -12.85
C ARG A 276 -2.85 -14.33 -11.79
N LEU A 277 -3.94 -13.62 -12.05
CA LEU A 277 -4.50 -12.64 -11.14
C LEU A 277 -5.03 -13.31 -9.86
N ASP A 278 -5.79 -14.39 -10.01
CA ASP A 278 -6.31 -15.19 -8.89
C ASP A 278 -5.18 -15.72 -8.00
N LEU A 279 -4.10 -16.27 -8.58
CA LEU A 279 -2.95 -16.75 -7.83
C LEU A 279 -2.24 -15.63 -7.04
N MET A 280 -2.17 -14.42 -7.59
CA MET A 280 -1.63 -13.26 -6.87
C MET A 280 -2.55 -12.84 -5.73
N TYR A 281 -3.85 -12.83 -5.94
CA TYR A 281 -4.83 -12.56 -4.91
C TYR A 281 -4.77 -13.61 -3.78
N ASP A 282 -4.52 -14.88 -4.10
CA ASP A 282 -4.32 -15.93 -3.11
C ASP A 282 -3.08 -15.65 -2.23
N MET A 283 -1.99 -15.22 -2.83
CA MET A 283 -0.78 -14.83 -2.09
C MET A 283 -1.03 -13.60 -1.21
N MET A 284 -1.80 -12.62 -1.70
CA MET A 284 -2.19 -11.45 -0.93
C MET A 284 -3.09 -11.82 0.25
N HIS A 285 -4.09 -12.67 0.03
CA HIS A 285 -4.95 -13.18 1.08
C HIS A 285 -4.15 -13.87 2.19
N LEU A 286 -3.27 -14.81 1.85
CA LEU A 286 -2.42 -15.51 2.81
C LEU A 286 -1.48 -14.54 3.56
N ALA A 287 -0.91 -13.54 2.88
CA ALA A 287 -0.06 -12.54 3.50
C ALA A 287 -0.81 -11.67 4.52
N ILE A 288 -2.07 -11.34 4.23
CA ILE A 288 -2.97 -10.58 5.12
C ILE A 288 -3.40 -11.45 6.30
N GLN A 289 -3.87 -12.65 6.04
CA GLN A 289 -4.34 -13.60 7.06
C GLN A 289 -3.28 -13.92 8.10
N THR A 290 -2.02 -14.06 7.67
CA THR A 290 -0.89 -14.37 8.55
C THR A 290 -0.21 -13.13 9.14
N ASP A 291 -0.74 -11.93 8.88
CA ASP A 291 -0.13 -10.64 9.23
C ASP A 291 1.36 -10.54 8.82
N SER A 292 1.73 -11.21 7.72
CA SER A 292 3.10 -11.18 7.20
C SER A 292 3.49 -9.81 6.67
N THR A 293 2.52 -9.05 6.16
CA THR A 293 2.63 -7.63 5.79
C THR A 293 1.25 -6.97 5.83
N ARG A 294 1.24 -5.65 6.03
CA ARG A 294 0.01 -4.84 6.04
C ARG A 294 -0.09 -3.87 4.86
N PHE A 295 0.93 -3.79 4.02
CA PHE A 295 0.98 -2.91 2.86
C PHE A 295 1.29 -3.72 1.61
N ILE A 296 0.29 -3.86 0.74
CA ILE A 296 0.40 -4.67 -0.48
C ILE A 296 -0.01 -3.84 -1.68
N THR A 297 0.77 -3.93 -2.75
CA THR A 297 0.43 -3.36 -4.04
C THR A 297 0.40 -4.45 -5.10
N LEU A 298 -0.57 -4.38 -6.00
CA LEU A 298 -0.66 -5.25 -7.17
C LEU A 298 -0.87 -4.41 -8.43
N SER A 299 -0.02 -4.59 -9.42
CA SER A 299 -0.17 -4.00 -10.76
C SER A 299 -0.57 -5.06 -11.76
N ASP A 300 -1.66 -4.82 -12.47
CA ASP A 300 -2.06 -5.59 -13.65
C ASP A 300 -1.97 -4.72 -14.91
N PRO A 301 -0.84 -4.82 -15.66
CA PRO A 301 -0.57 -3.95 -16.80
C PRO A 301 -1.33 -4.31 -18.08
N GLY A 302 -2.20 -5.32 -18.05
CA GLY A 302 -2.83 -5.84 -19.26
C GLY A 302 -1.84 -6.58 -20.17
N ARG A 303 -2.25 -6.93 -21.37
CA ARG A 303 -1.44 -7.76 -22.31
C ARG A 303 -1.66 -7.38 -23.76
N ASN A 304 -0.57 -7.43 -24.55
CA ASN A 304 -0.58 -7.38 -26.00
C ASN A 304 -0.76 -8.80 -26.56
N LEU A 305 -1.80 -9.49 -26.12
CA LEU A 305 -2.15 -10.83 -26.57
C LEU A 305 -3.61 -11.12 -26.24
N VAL A 306 -4.18 -12.09 -26.95
CA VAL A 306 -5.57 -12.53 -26.77
C VAL A 306 -5.66 -13.33 -25.45
N PRO A 307 -6.46 -12.86 -24.47
CA PRO A 307 -6.66 -13.63 -23.25
C PRO A 307 -7.39 -14.95 -23.52
N ALA A 308 -7.08 -15.99 -22.74
CA ALA A 308 -7.77 -17.27 -22.82
C ALA A 308 -9.16 -17.19 -22.13
N ILE A 309 -10.03 -16.34 -22.68
CA ILE A 309 -11.39 -16.12 -22.18
C ILE A 309 -12.36 -16.33 -23.34
N THR A 310 -13.38 -17.15 -23.13
CA THR A 310 -14.40 -17.45 -24.15
C THR A 310 -15.07 -16.16 -24.62
N GLY A 311 -15.18 -15.99 -25.94
CA GLY A 311 -15.78 -14.81 -26.56
C GLY A 311 -14.82 -13.63 -26.74
N VAL A 312 -13.50 -13.86 -26.58
CA VAL A 312 -12.45 -12.86 -26.82
C VAL A 312 -11.47 -13.41 -27.85
N ASP A 313 -11.31 -12.71 -28.96
CA ASP A 313 -10.41 -13.05 -30.08
C ASP A 313 -9.41 -11.93 -30.39
N THR A 314 -9.55 -10.78 -29.77
CA THR A 314 -8.69 -9.61 -29.93
C THR A 314 -7.83 -9.41 -28.67
N ASP A 315 -6.58 -8.95 -28.85
CA ASP A 315 -5.69 -8.72 -27.70
C ASP A 315 -6.21 -7.63 -26.75
N HIS A 316 -5.98 -7.82 -25.45
CA HIS A 316 -6.54 -6.97 -24.40
C HIS A 316 -6.12 -5.49 -24.56
N HIS A 317 -4.87 -5.23 -24.97
CA HIS A 317 -4.39 -3.87 -25.16
C HIS A 317 -5.10 -3.20 -26.34
N MET A 318 -5.26 -3.92 -27.47
CA MET A 318 -6.02 -3.40 -28.63
C MET A 318 -7.51 -3.19 -28.30
N LEU A 319 -8.08 -4.01 -27.43
CA LEU A 319 -9.45 -3.80 -26.92
C LEU A 319 -9.55 -2.50 -26.11
N SER A 320 -8.51 -2.13 -25.32
CA SER A 320 -8.50 -0.86 -24.59
C SER A 320 -8.47 0.36 -25.52
N HIS A 321 -7.99 0.20 -26.77
CA HIS A 321 -8.04 1.19 -27.86
C HIS A 321 -9.25 0.98 -28.77
N HIS A 322 -10.42 0.73 -28.20
CA HIS A 322 -11.64 0.33 -28.90
C HIS A 322 -12.21 1.38 -29.90
N ALA A 323 -11.78 2.63 -29.85
CA ALA A 323 -12.25 3.72 -30.72
C ALA A 323 -13.81 3.82 -30.84
N LYS A 324 -14.53 3.42 -29.78
CA LYS A 324 -16.01 3.31 -29.72
C LYS A 324 -16.62 2.20 -30.60
N ASP A 325 -15.82 1.28 -31.10
CA ASP A 325 -16.28 0.11 -31.82
C ASP A 325 -17.09 -0.82 -30.88
N PRO A 326 -18.36 -1.10 -31.18
CA PRO A 326 -19.23 -1.90 -30.32
C PRO A 326 -18.73 -3.35 -30.11
N GLU A 327 -18.12 -3.97 -31.14
CA GLU A 327 -17.61 -5.34 -31.04
C GLU A 327 -16.40 -5.42 -30.12
N LYS A 328 -15.48 -4.45 -30.24
CA LYS A 328 -14.34 -4.34 -29.33
C LYS A 328 -14.79 -4.04 -27.90
N ILE A 329 -15.76 -3.15 -27.72
CA ILE A 329 -16.32 -2.84 -26.39
C ILE A 329 -17.00 -4.09 -25.78
N ALA A 330 -17.69 -4.89 -26.59
CA ALA A 330 -18.30 -6.13 -26.12
C ALA A 330 -17.26 -7.14 -25.62
N GLN A 331 -16.19 -7.35 -26.37
CA GLN A 331 -15.07 -8.22 -25.95
C GLN A 331 -14.32 -7.66 -24.75
N LEU A 332 -14.02 -6.35 -24.74
CA LEU A 332 -13.41 -5.67 -23.60
C LEU A 332 -14.24 -5.87 -22.32
N ALA A 333 -15.55 -5.75 -22.44
CA ALA A 333 -16.45 -5.96 -21.31
C ALA A 333 -16.40 -7.39 -20.75
N ILE A 334 -16.14 -8.39 -21.56
CA ILE A 334 -15.93 -9.77 -21.10
C ILE A 334 -14.65 -9.85 -20.27
N VAL A 335 -13.54 -9.31 -20.77
CA VAL A 335 -12.24 -9.31 -20.09
C VAL A 335 -12.32 -8.55 -18.76
N GLU A 336 -12.85 -7.34 -18.78
CA GLU A 336 -12.92 -6.48 -17.59
C GLU A 336 -13.88 -7.02 -16.53
N THR A 337 -15.00 -7.64 -16.94
CA THR A 337 -15.90 -8.35 -16.03
C THR A 337 -15.14 -9.49 -15.32
N ALA A 338 -14.32 -10.24 -16.05
CA ALA A 338 -13.52 -11.32 -15.45
C ALA A 338 -12.46 -10.81 -14.47
N ILE A 339 -11.83 -9.66 -14.76
CA ILE A 339 -10.88 -8.98 -13.85
C ILE A 339 -11.60 -8.55 -12.57
N VAL A 340 -12.76 -7.91 -12.67
CA VAL A 340 -13.55 -7.49 -11.49
C VAL A 340 -14.07 -8.70 -10.72
N ALA A 341 -14.42 -9.80 -11.40
CA ALA A 341 -14.80 -11.05 -10.74
C ALA A 341 -13.65 -11.68 -9.95
N ALA A 342 -12.41 -11.59 -10.45
CA ALA A 342 -11.22 -12.03 -9.71
C ALA A 342 -11.03 -11.20 -8.44
N LEU A 343 -11.22 -9.88 -8.50
CA LEU A 343 -11.25 -9.03 -7.30
C LEU A 343 -12.37 -9.45 -6.34
N GLY A 344 -13.57 -9.72 -6.83
CA GLY A 344 -14.69 -10.20 -6.01
C GLY A 344 -14.38 -11.49 -5.29
N ARG A 345 -13.69 -12.45 -5.91
CA ARG A 345 -13.23 -13.68 -5.25
C ARG A 345 -12.22 -13.40 -4.13
N PHE A 346 -11.31 -12.46 -4.35
CA PHE A 346 -10.35 -12.02 -3.33
C PHE A 346 -11.07 -11.37 -2.14
N LEU A 347 -11.98 -10.45 -2.37
CA LEU A 347 -12.79 -9.83 -1.31
C LEU A 347 -13.60 -10.89 -0.54
N GLY A 348 -14.15 -11.89 -1.24
CA GLY A 348 -14.84 -13.03 -0.60
C GLY A 348 -13.95 -13.77 0.39
N LYS A 349 -12.72 -14.08 -0.01
CA LYS A 349 -11.74 -14.73 0.88
C LYS A 349 -11.40 -13.87 2.11
N LEU A 350 -11.34 -12.55 1.97
CA LEU A 350 -11.12 -11.65 3.10
C LEU A 350 -12.34 -11.61 4.02
N ALA A 351 -13.56 -11.56 3.46
CA ALA A 351 -14.79 -11.54 4.23
C ALA A 351 -15.02 -12.83 5.04
N ASP A 352 -14.54 -13.97 4.52
CA ASP A 352 -14.71 -15.27 5.16
C ASP A 352 -13.72 -15.54 6.32
N VAL A 353 -12.75 -14.65 6.56
CA VAL A 353 -11.77 -14.77 7.67
C VAL A 353 -12.02 -13.68 8.70
N THR A 354 -12.06 -14.07 9.98
CA THR A 354 -12.25 -13.13 11.11
C THR A 354 -10.96 -12.92 11.89
N GLU A 355 -10.71 -11.67 12.28
CA GLU A 355 -9.64 -11.28 13.20
C GLU A 355 -10.23 -10.37 14.29
N ALA A 356 -10.02 -10.72 15.56
CA ALA A 356 -10.56 -9.95 16.70
C ALA A 356 -12.07 -9.70 16.69
N GLY A 357 -12.86 -10.56 16.01
CA GLY A 357 -14.30 -10.46 15.91
C GLY A 357 -14.85 -9.79 14.64
N ASP A 358 -13.99 -9.13 13.86
CA ASP A 358 -14.33 -8.48 12.60
C ASP A 358 -13.77 -9.28 11.41
N SER A 359 -14.34 -9.12 10.21
CA SER A 359 -13.77 -9.70 9.00
C SER A 359 -12.47 -9.01 8.60
N LEU A 360 -11.66 -9.67 7.75
CA LEU A 360 -10.47 -9.04 7.19
C LEU A 360 -10.78 -8.04 6.07
N LEU A 361 -12.03 -8.00 5.58
CA LEU A 361 -12.51 -7.06 4.57
C LEU A 361 -12.81 -5.68 5.15
#